data_4238fc9d55d14b73af8fad032c604e0c
#
_entry.id   4238fc9d55d14b73af8fad032c604e0c
#
_cell.length_a   1.000
_cell.length_b   1.000
_cell.length_c   1.000
_cell.angle_alpha   90.00
_cell.angle_beta   90.00
_cell.angle_gamma   90.00
#
_symmetry.space_group_name_H-M   'P 1'
#
loop_
_entity.id
_entity.type
_entity.pdbx_description
1 polymer ?
#
loop_
_entity_poly.entity_id
_entity_poly.type
_entity_poly.pdbx_seq_one_letter_code
_entity_poly.pdbx_strand_id
1 'polypeptide(L)'
;MAVPSRAATAADAVDGVQPEVVVEPTTVEEASEVLRDATARGKRVVCRGGGSKLGWGNPPAGADLVLSTARLDRVLEHAHGDLIARAEAGVGLDAFQEVLAKAEQTLALDPPEEGATLGGVVAANASGPLRLRYGTARDLLIGITVVLADGTVARSGGKVVKNVAGYDLGKLFTGSLGTLGLIAEVTFRLHPRPTSRTGATLDLESPELACQAAQALSHSQLAPAALELQWPDRSGQGRLLLVVEAPRGGVTEQARDAVRLLEPYGEAELIEPGAAETAIEGYSARPWQGIDGDGPLLGAKAACVPTELAGAIQDLWASADANGLAASLRGHAGVGVTYAALRGGDAGALVAAFEEARERLAKRGGSLVALQAPPEFKQRVDVWGPVGDAAGLMRRVKERFDPEGTMSPGRFVGGI
;
A
#
# COMPACT_ATOMS: atom_id res chain seq x y z
N MET A 1 -30.74 -18.98 1.14
CA MET A 1 -30.96 -18.05 2.31
C MET A 1 -30.70 -16.65 1.80
N ALA A 2 -31.33 -15.61 2.34
CA ALA A 2 -31.03 -14.25 1.93
C ALA A 2 -29.60 -13.88 2.38
N VAL A 3 -28.83 -13.25 1.49
CA VAL A 3 -27.46 -12.79 1.81
C VAL A 3 -27.52 -11.77 2.96
N PRO A 4 -26.70 -11.91 4.02
CA PRO A 4 -26.70 -11.00 5.14
C PRO A 4 -26.48 -9.54 4.69
N SER A 5 -27.37 -8.65 5.15
CA SER A 5 -27.31 -7.23 4.80
C SER A 5 -27.86 -6.36 5.94
N ARG A 6 -27.42 -5.12 5.99
CA ARG A 6 -27.92 -4.08 6.90
C ARG A 6 -28.00 -2.73 6.22
N ALA A 7 -28.85 -1.85 6.72
CA ALA A 7 -28.83 -0.44 6.32
C ALA A 7 -27.43 0.15 6.58
N ALA A 8 -26.97 0.97 5.65
CA ALA A 8 -25.71 1.68 5.83
C ALA A 8 -25.86 2.83 6.84
N THR A 9 -24.78 3.14 7.54
CA THR A 9 -24.66 4.25 8.49
C THR A 9 -23.65 5.28 7.98
N ALA A 10 -23.51 6.42 8.62
CA ALA A 10 -22.52 7.42 8.27
C ALA A 10 -21.08 6.88 8.28
N ALA A 11 -20.79 5.85 9.11
CA ALA A 11 -19.49 5.19 9.15
C ALA A 11 -19.19 4.33 7.90
N ASP A 12 -20.20 4.04 7.08
CA ASP A 12 -20.04 3.29 5.84
C ASP A 12 -19.80 4.20 4.62
N ALA A 13 -19.83 5.53 4.81
CA ALA A 13 -19.56 6.49 3.75
C ALA A 13 -18.13 6.37 3.21
N VAL A 14 -17.96 6.55 1.91
CA VAL A 14 -16.68 6.52 1.21
C VAL A 14 -16.42 7.90 0.63
N ASP A 15 -15.45 8.63 1.20
CA ASP A 15 -15.13 10.03 0.82
C ASP A 15 -16.37 10.92 0.74
N GLY A 16 -17.28 10.80 1.71
CA GLY A 16 -18.52 11.59 1.78
C GLY A 16 -19.70 11.04 0.95
N VAL A 17 -19.47 9.99 0.14
CA VAL A 17 -20.55 9.33 -0.61
C VAL A 17 -21.19 8.26 0.27
N GLN A 18 -22.49 8.44 0.59
CA GLN A 18 -23.24 7.57 1.50
C GLN A 18 -23.91 6.44 0.71
N PRO A 19 -23.60 5.15 1.00
CA PRO A 19 -24.35 4.02 0.44
C PRO A 19 -25.71 3.84 1.11
N GLU A 20 -26.61 3.08 0.49
CA GLU A 20 -27.92 2.71 1.06
C GLU A 20 -27.81 1.50 1.97
N VAL A 21 -26.99 0.50 1.58
CA VAL A 21 -26.92 -0.81 2.23
C VAL A 21 -25.50 -1.34 2.26
N VAL A 22 -25.18 -2.12 3.31
CA VAL A 22 -23.99 -2.97 3.38
C VAL A 22 -24.43 -4.42 3.24
N VAL A 23 -23.82 -5.15 2.31
CA VAL A 23 -24.06 -6.56 2.04
C VAL A 23 -22.81 -7.36 2.38
N GLU A 24 -22.96 -8.44 3.12
CA GLU A 24 -21.86 -9.26 3.66
C GLU A 24 -22.01 -10.73 3.26
N PRO A 25 -21.65 -11.10 2.01
CA PRO A 25 -21.74 -12.48 1.57
C PRO A 25 -20.83 -13.39 2.40
N THR A 26 -21.27 -14.62 2.61
CA THR A 26 -20.56 -15.67 3.35
C THR A 26 -19.86 -16.67 2.43
N THR A 27 -20.17 -16.62 1.14
CA THR A 27 -19.56 -17.45 0.10
C THR A 27 -19.28 -16.64 -1.18
N VAL A 28 -18.43 -17.18 -2.03
CA VAL A 28 -18.12 -16.60 -3.34
C VAL A 28 -19.36 -16.60 -4.25
N GLU A 29 -20.21 -17.63 -4.13
CA GLU A 29 -21.46 -17.76 -4.87
C GLU A 29 -22.46 -16.67 -4.48
N GLU A 30 -22.62 -16.40 -3.19
CA GLU A 30 -23.45 -15.28 -2.72
C GLU A 30 -22.93 -13.93 -3.23
N ALA A 31 -21.61 -13.69 -3.20
CA ALA A 31 -21.01 -12.48 -3.77
C ALA A 31 -21.28 -12.35 -5.27
N SER A 32 -21.24 -13.48 -6.02
CA SER A 32 -21.58 -13.55 -7.44
C SER A 32 -23.05 -13.15 -7.70
N GLU A 33 -23.99 -13.67 -6.91
CA GLU A 33 -25.40 -13.33 -7.03
C GLU A 33 -25.65 -11.83 -6.74
N VAL A 34 -25.03 -11.28 -5.68
CA VAL A 34 -25.13 -9.87 -5.31
C VAL A 34 -24.63 -8.96 -6.44
N LEU A 35 -23.47 -9.24 -7.00
CA LEU A 35 -22.89 -8.43 -8.09
C LEU A 35 -23.74 -8.50 -9.38
N ARG A 36 -24.22 -9.69 -9.73
CA ARG A 36 -25.11 -9.89 -10.88
C ARG A 36 -26.40 -9.08 -10.72
N ASP A 37 -27.04 -9.14 -9.56
CA ASP A 37 -28.26 -8.38 -9.26
C ASP A 37 -28.00 -6.87 -9.26
N ALA A 38 -26.89 -6.41 -8.64
CA ALA A 38 -26.51 -5.01 -8.63
C ALA A 38 -26.29 -4.46 -10.04
N THR A 39 -25.55 -5.19 -10.87
CA THR A 39 -25.32 -4.81 -12.29
C THR A 39 -26.62 -4.76 -13.08
N ALA A 40 -27.46 -5.78 -12.96
CA ALA A 40 -28.76 -5.83 -13.66
C ALA A 40 -29.70 -4.68 -13.27
N ARG A 41 -29.54 -4.11 -12.08
CA ARG A 41 -30.32 -2.95 -11.59
C ARG A 41 -29.59 -1.61 -11.75
N GLY A 42 -28.44 -1.56 -12.39
CA GLY A 42 -27.64 -0.35 -12.55
C GLY A 42 -27.14 0.26 -11.24
N LYS A 43 -26.90 -0.58 -10.19
CA LYS A 43 -26.43 -0.16 -8.88
C LYS A 43 -24.90 -0.07 -8.85
N ARG A 44 -24.36 0.94 -8.19
CA ARG A 44 -22.93 1.17 -8.02
C ARG A 44 -22.45 0.51 -6.73
N VAL A 45 -21.42 -0.29 -6.83
CA VAL A 45 -20.89 -1.13 -5.75
C VAL A 45 -19.50 -0.68 -5.35
N VAL A 46 -19.27 -0.43 -4.06
CA VAL A 46 -17.92 -0.24 -3.52
C VAL A 46 -17.55 -1.49 -2.70
N CYS A 47 -16.45 -2.14 -3.09
CA CYS A 47 -15.92 -3.28 -2.32
C CYS A 47 -15.17 -2.80 -1.07
N ARG A 48 -15.39 -3.49 0.07
CA ARG A 48 -14.74 -3.19 1.34
C ARG A 48 -14.22 -4.44 2.02
N GLY A 49 -12.92 -4.45 2.35
CA GLY A 49 -12.33 -5.36 3.32
C GLY A 49 -12.40 -4.78 4.73
N GLY A 50 -11.26 -4.61 5.41
CA GLY A 50 -11.19 -3.93 6.71
C GLY A 50 -11.47 -2.41 6.68
N GLY A 51 -11.55 -1.81 5.51
CA GLY A 51 -11.87 -0.38 5.37
C GLY A 51 -10.68 0.57 5.54
N SER A 52 -9.53 0.09 5.98
CA SER A 52 -8.35 0.91 6.32
C SER A 52 -7.81 1.79 5.17
N LYS A 53 -8.21 1.53 3.92
CA LYS A 53 -7.76 2.24 2.71
C LYS A 53 -8.92 2.73 1.83
N LEU A 54 -10.14 2.82 2.38
CA LEU A 54 -11.29 3.33 1.64
C LEU A 54 -11.12 4.80 1.24
N GLY A 55 -10.36 5.57 1.99
CA GLY A 55 -10.00 6.94 1.63
C GLY A 55 -8.93 7.05 0.55
N TRP A 56 -8.36 5.96 0.01
CA TRP A 56 -7.42 6.03 -1.10
C TRP A 56 -8.17 6.14 -2.43
N GLY A 57 -7.59 6.91 -3.36
CA GLY A 57 -8.21 7.20 -4.65
C GLY A 57 -9.17 8.38 -4.63
N ASN A 58 -9.76 8.65 -5.79
CA ASN A 58 -10.79 9.68 -5.92
C ASN A 58 -12.09 9.25 -5.21
N PRO A 59 -12.95 10.19 -4.79
CA PRO A 59 -14.30 9.86 -4.35
C PRO A 59 -15.04 9.06 -5.42
N PRO A 60 -15.84 8.03 -5.04
CA PRO A 60 -16.63 7.31 -6.03
C PRO A 60 -17.68 8.25 -6.65
N ALA A 61 -17.94 8.10 -7.94
CA ALA A 61 -19.00 8.80 -8.63
C ALA A 61 -20.41 8.48 -8.07
N GLY A 62 -20.47 7.47 -7.21
CA GLY A 62 -21.63 7.07 -6.42
C GLY A 62 -21.41 5.69 -5.80
N ALA A 63 -22.18 5.40 -4.75
CA ALA A 63 -22.18 4.13 -4.05
C ALA A 63 -23.61 3.82 -3.61
N ASP A 64 -24.26 2.85 -4.23
CA ASP A 64 -25.58 2.41 -3.81
C ASP A 64 -25.46 1.33 -2.73
N LEU A 65 -24.44 0.46 -2.85
CA LEU A 65 -24.13 -0.55 -1.84
C LEU A 65 -22.62 -0.68 -1.57
N VAL A 66 -22.29 -1.05 -0.34
CA VAL A 66 -20.97 -1.57 0.03
C VAL A 66 -21.04 -3.09 0.06
N LEU A 67 -20.18 -3.75 -0.72
CA LEU A 67 -19.99 -5.20 -0.69
C LEU A 67 -18.80 -5.51 0.22
N SER A 68 -19.11 -6.00 1.43
CA SER A 68 -18.11 -6.25 2.47
C SER A 68 -17.65 -7.70 2.44
N THR A 69 -16.33 -7.91 2.52
CA THR A 69 -15.73 -9.25 2.62
C THR A 69 -15.59 -9.72 4.07
N ALA A 70 -16.18 -9.04 5.05
CA ALA A 70 -15.99 -9.32 6.47
C ALA A 70 -16.39 -10.75 6.88
N ARG A 71 -17.24 -11.43 6.09
CA ARG A 71 -17.66 -12.82 6.31
C ARG A 71 -16.99 -13.84 5.36
N LEU A 72 -16.09 -13.38 4.49
CA LEU A 72 -15.18 -14.21 3.72
C LEU A 72 -13.83 -14.23 4.46
N ASP A 73 -13.79 -14.86 5.63
CA ASP A 73 -12.73 -14.72 6.63
C ASP A 73 -12.03 -16.03 6.99
N ARG A 74 -12.14 -17.06 6.15
CA ARG A 74 -11.55 -18.37 6.40
C ARG A 74 -10.17 -18.51 5.79
N VAL A 75 -9.22 -19.08 6.54
CA VAL A 75 -7.99 -19.65 5.98
C VAL A 75 -8.36 -21.02 5.39
N LEU A 76 -8.30 -21.12 4.05
CA LEU A 76 -8.77 -22.29 3.32
C LEU A 76 -7.74 -23.42 3.26
N GLU A 77 -6.46 -23.05 3.23
CA GLU A 77 -5.35 -24.01 3.14
C GLU A 77 -4.04 -23.40 3.62
N HIS A 78 -3.24 -24.17 4.33
CA HIS A 78 -1.84 -23.86 4.63
C HIS A 78 -0.98 -25.09 4.31
N ALA A 79 -0.46 -25.13 3.09
CA ALA A 79 0.48 -26.17 2.62
C ALA A 79 1.91 -25.79 3.07
N HIS A 80 2.20 -25.98 4.36
CA HIS A 80 3.45 -25.52 4.98
C HIS A 80 4.69 -26.13 4.34
N GLY A 81 4.64 -27.39 3.85
CA GLY A 81 5.74 -28.02 3.12
C GLY A 81 6.10 -27.32 1.80
N ASP A 82 5.14 -26.68 1.17
CA ASP A 82 5.29 -25.97 -0.11
C ASP A 82 5.46 -24.47 0.03
N LEU A 83 5.41 -23.93 1.26
CA LEU A 83 5.44 -22.49 1.56
C LEU A 83 4.30 -21.74 0.84
N ILE A 84 3.09 -22.28 0.89
CA ILE A 84 1.91 -21.72 0.24
C ILE A 84 0.75 -21.68 1.23
N ALA A 85 0.00 -20.57 1.21
CA ALA A 85 -1.28 -20.51 1.90
C ALA A 85 -2.34 -19.83 1.05
N ARG A 86 -3.59 -20.31 1.18
CA ARG A 86 -4.79 -19.79 0.53
C ARG A 86 -5.81 -19.38 1.58
N ALA A 87 -6.38 -18.21 1.39
CA ALA A 87 -7.37 -17.65 2.29
C ALA A 87 -8.42 -16.85 1.54
N GLU A 88 -9.56 -16.66 2.16
CA GLU A 88 -10.58 -15.72 1.72
C GLU A 88 -10.09 -14.27 1.94
N ALA A 89 -10.59 -13.36 1.11
CA ALA A 89 -10.08 -11.99 1.03
C ALA A 89 -10.36 -11.13 2.27
N GLY A 90 -11.35 -11.49 3.09
CA GLY A 90 -11.70 -10.80 4.33
C GLY A 90 -10.87 -11.22 5.53
N VAL A 91 -10.01 -12.24 5.43
CA VAL A 91 -9.08 -12.61 6.51
C VAL A 91 -8.20 -11.41 6.84
N GLY A 92 -8.14 -11.03 8.13
CA GLY A 92 -7.24 -10.01 8.63
C GLY A 92 -5.77 -10.44 8.45
N LEU A 93 -4.91 -9.49 8.05
CA LEU A 93 -3.49 -9.79 7.85
C LEU A 93 -2.82 -10.32 9.11
N ASP A 94 -3.10 -9.71 10.28
CA ASP A 94 -2.52 -10.13 11.56
C ASP A 94 -2.98 -11.54 11.94
N ALA A 95 -4.27 -11.82 11.83
CA ALA A 95 -4.82 -13.15 12.08
C ALA A 95 -4.23 -14.21 11.14
N PHE A 96 -3.97 -13.84 9.88
CA PHE A 96 -3.28 -14.71 8.94
C PHE A 96 -1.84 -14.98 9.35
N GLN A 97 -1.10 -13.95 9.76
CA GLN A 97 0.27 -14.09 10.27
C GLN A 97 0.35 -15.00 11.50
N GLU A 98 -0.62 -14.92 12.42
CA GLU A 98 -0.71 -15.82 13.58
C GLU A 98 -0.88 -17.30 13.19
N VAL A 99 -1.67 -17.58 12.15
CA VAL A 99 -1.82 -18.94 11.62
C VAL A 99 -0.49 -19.45 11.04
N LEU A 100 0.19 -18.61 10.25
CA LEU A 100 1.45 -18.96 9.59
C LEU A 100 2.60 -19.17 10.60
N ALA A 101 2.62 -18.36 11.66
CA ALA A 101 3.64 -18.43 12.71
C ALA A 101 3.69 -19.78 13.42
N LYS A 102 2.57 -20.51 13.49
CA LYS A 102 2.53 -21.87 14.07
C LYS A 102 3.40 -22.90 13.33
N ALA A 103 3.72 -22.61 12.05
CA ALA A 103 4.61 -23.40 11.23
C ALA A 103 5.95 -22.69 10.95
N GLU A 104 6.31 -21.68 11.76
CA GLU A 104 7.51 -20.86 11.59
C GLU A 104 7.59 -20.20 10.20
N GLN A 105 6.46 -19.79 9.65
CA GLN A 105 6.33 -19.15 8.36
C GLN A 105 5.73 -17.75 8.47
N THR A 106 5.90 -16.94 7.44
CA THR A 106 5.37 -15.60 7.35
C THR A 106 4.98 -15.24 5.91
N LEU A 107 3.96 -14.45 5.76
CA LEU A 107 3.72 -13.65 4.56
C LEU A 107 4.49 -12.34 4.73
N ALA A 108 5.55 -12.15 3.94
CA ALA A 108 6.44 -10.99 4.08
C ALA A 108 5.81 -9.69 3.53
N LEU A 109 4.61 -9.36 4.04
CA LEU A 109 3.88 -8.11 3.80
C LEU A 109 3.62 -7.45 5.15
N ASP A 110 3.98 -6.19 5.23
CA ASP A 110 3.97 -5.38 6.45
C ASP A 110 3.37 -3.97 6.23
N PRO A 111 2.20 -3.85 5.56
CA PRO A 111 1.56 -2.55 5.42
C PRO A 111 1.17 -2.04 6.81
N PRO A 112 1.39 -0.74 7.12
CA PRO A 112 1.19 -0.20 8.47
C PRO A 112 -0.28 0.12 8.81
N GLU A 113 -1.19 -0.08 7.89
CA GLU A 113 -2.60 0.22 8.11
C GLU A 113 -3.27 -0.88 8.94
N GLU A 114 -3.65 -0.55 10.17
CA GLU A 114 -4.36 -1.45 11.09
C GLU A 114 -5.68 -1.98 10.51
N GLY A 115 -6.05 -3.19 10.88
CA GLY A 115 -7.27 -3.84 10.41
C GLY A 115 -7.25 -4.18 8.92
N ALA A 116 -6.08 -4.20 8.28
CA ALA A 116 -5.95 -4.57 6.88
C ALA A 116 -6.33 -6.03 6.65
N THR A 117 -7.16 -6.29 5.62
CA THR A 117 -7.50 -7.65 5.16
C THR A 117 -6.65 -8.03 3.95
N LEU A 118 -6.47 -9.32 3.72
CA LEU A 118 -5.67 -9.85 2.61
C LEU A 118 -6.13 -9.30 1.25
N GLY A 119 -7.45 -9.32 0.99
CA GLY A 119 -8.01 -8.75 -0.23
C GLY A 119 -7.82 -7.23 -0.34
N GLY A 120 -7.93 -6.51 0.79
CA GLY A 120 -7.67 -5.06 0.84
C GLY A 120 -6.20 -4.71 0.56
N VAL A 121 -5.26 -5.50 1.08
CA VAL A 121 -3.82 -5.35 0.80
C VAL A 121 -3.52 -5.55 -0.68
N VAL A 122 -4.10 -6.60 -1.28
CA VAL A 122 -3.94 -6.85 -2.73
C VAL A 122 -4.61 -5.74 -3.54
N ALA A 123 -5.86 -5.39 -3.24
CA ALA A 123 -6.60 -4.36 -3.98
C ALA A 123 -5.91 -2.99 -3.99
N ALA A 124 -5.20 -2.64 -2.90
CA ALA A 124 -4.45 -1.39 -2.80
C ALA A 124 -2.97 -1.51 -3.17
N ASN A 125 -2.46 -2.73 -3.38
CA ASN A 125 -1.03 -3.04 -3.46
C ASN A 125 -0.24 -2.39 -2.29
N ALA A 126 -0.82 -2.47 -1.09
CA ALA A 126 -0.22 -1.87 0.08
C ALA A 126 1.02 -2.65 0.53
N SER A 127 2.02 -1.94 0.98
CA SER A 127 3.30 -2.52 1.43
C SER A 127 3.96 -1.63 2.48
N GLY A 128 4.84 -2.23 3.25
CA GLY A 128 5.70 -1.58 4.21
C GLY A 128 7.20 -1.75 3.88
N PRO A 129 8.07 -1.63 4.88
CA PRO A 129 9.52 -1.72 4.75
C PRO A 129 10.06 -2.98 4.09
N LEU A 130 9.46 -4.15 4.39
CA LEU A 130 9.91 -5.44 3.87
C LEU A 130 9.82 -5.59 2.35
N ARG A 131 9.14 -4.64 1.69
CA ARG A 131 9.04 -4.61 0.22
C ARG A 131 10.41 -4.57 -0.48
N LEU A 132 11.44 -4.06 0.18
CA LEU A 132 12.78 -3.98 -0.40
C LEU A 132 13.31 -5.37 -0.77
N ARG A 133 13.17 -6.34 0.13
CA ARG A 133 13.68 -7.71 -0.04
C ARG A 133 12.65 -8.64 -0.68
N TYR A 134 11.40 -8.52 -0.28
CA TYR A 134 10.38 -9.52 -0.61
C TYR A 134 9.41 -9.07 -1.70
N GLY A 135 9.46 -7.79 -2.10
CA GLY A 135 8.52 -7.22 -3.04
C GLY A 135 7.20 -6.80 -2.37
N THR A 136 6.18 -6.64 -3.19
CA THR A 136 4.84 -6.21 -2.78
C THR A 136 3.85 -7.37 -2.85
N ALA A 137 2.57 -7.11 -2.55
CA ALA A 137 1.51 -8.10 -2.73
C ALA A 137 1.50 -8.69 -4.16
N ARG A 138 1.83 -7.87 -5.17
CA ARG A 138 1.93 -8.28 -6.57
C ARG A 138 2.98 -9.37 -6.83
N ASP A 139 4.05 -9.38 -6.03
CA ASP A 139 5.17 -10.30 -6.20
C ASP A 139 4.98 -11.60 -5.42
N LEU A 140 4.19 -11.56 -4.34
CA LEU A 140 3.94 -12.70 -3.46
C LEU A 140 2.63 -13.43 -3.80
N LEU A 141 1.68 -12.78 -4.49
CA LEU A 141 0.43 -13.38 -4.93
C LEU A 141 0.66 -14.34 -6.08
N ILE A 142 0.31 -15.61 -5.91
CA ILE A 142 0.46 -16.67 -6.92
C ILE A 142 -0.86 -17.25 -7.43
N GLY A 143 -1.97 -16.91 -6.76
CA GLY A 143 -3.31 -17.29 -7.21
C GLY A 143 -4.36 -16.35 -6.67
N ILE A 144 -5.44 -16.18 -7.44
CA ILE A 144 -6.55 -15.29 -7.10
C ILE A 144 -7.88 -15.87 -7.59
N THR A 145 -8.93 -15.69 -6.79
CA THR A 145 -10.33 -15.85 -7.21
C THR A 145 -11.00 -14.48 -7.15
N VAL A 146 -11.59 -14.06 -8.25
CA VAL A 146 -12.29 -12.78 -8.36
C VAL A 146 -13.73 -12.99 -8.81
N VAL A 147 -14.61 -12.07 -8.43
CA VAL A 147 -15.99 -12.01 -8.92
C VAL A 147 -16.14 -10.72 -9.71
N LEU A 148 -16.50 -10.84 -10.99
CA LEU A 148 -16.71 -9.71 -11.89
C LEU A 148 -18.09 -9.07 -11.68
N ALA A 149 -18.29 -7.90 -12.27
CA ALA A 149 -19.55 -7.15 -12.15
C ALA A 149 -20.78 -7.97 -12.58
N ASP A 150 -20.67 -8.79 -13.63
CA ASP A 150 -21.74 -9.67 -14.15
C ASP A 150 -21.98 -10.93 -13.30
N GLY A 151 -21.26 -11.07 -12.19
CA GLY A 151 -21.29 -12.23 -11.30
C GLY A 151 -20.38 -13.39 -11.77
N THR A 152 -19.64 -13.26 -12.86
CA THR A 152 -18.70 -14.29 -13.30
C THR A 152 -17.60 -14.50 -12.28
N VAL A 153 -17.42 -15.75 -11.81
CA VAL A 153 -16.31 -16.14 -10.95
C VAL A 153 -15.13 -16.57 -11.81
N ALA A 154 -14.04 -15.81 -11.75
CA ALA A 154 -12.83 -16.11 -12.48
C ALA A 154 -11.68 -16.49 -11.53
N ARG A 155 -10.86 -17.46 -11.93
CA ARG A 155 -9.69 -17.93 -11.21
C ARG A 155 -8.46 -17.85 -12.07
N SER A 156 -7.34 -17.42 -11.50
CA SER A 156 -6.05 -17.37 -12.17
C SER A 156 -4.94 -17.73 -11.20
N GLY A 157 -3.87 -18.33 -11.74
CA GLY A 157 -2.79 -18.85 -10.93
C GLY A 157 -3.16 -20.15 -10.23
N GLY A 158 -2.46 -20.48 -9.16
CA GLY A 158 -2.68 -21.72 -8.41
C GLY A 158 -1.62 -21.93 -7.34
N LYS A 159 -1.38 -23.21 -6.98
CA LYS A 159 -0.44 -23.62 -5.93
C LYS A 159 0.99 -23.83 -6.44
N VAL A 160 1.33 -23.33 -7.61
CA VAL A 160 2.68 -23.47 -8.18
C VAL A 160 3.29 -22.08 -8.40
N VAL A 161 4.53 -21.94 -7.96
CA VAL A 161 5.26 -20.66 -8.03
C VAL A 161 5.47 -20.20 -9.47
N LYS A 162 5.54 -21.14 -10.43
CA LYS A 162 5.67 -20.84 -11.85
C LYS A 162 4.45 -21.36 -12.61
N ASN A 163 3.47 -20.48 -12.85
CA ASN A 163 2.36 -20.75 -13.74
C ASN A 163 2.56 -19.94 -15.02
N VAL A 164 2.61 -20.65 -16.17
CA VAL A 164 2.80 -20.03 -17.50
C VAL A 164 1.56 -20.18 -18.38
N ALA A 165 0.47 -20.72 -17.85
CA ALA A 165 -0.78 -20.90 -18.57
C ALA A 165 -1.79 -19.79 -18.23
N GLY A 166 -2.32 -19.13 -19.25
CA GLY A 166 -3.36 -18.10 -19.13
C GLY A 166 -2.82 -16.72 -18.73
N TYR A 167 -3.75 -15.79 -18.57
CA TYR A 167 -3.43 -14.42 -18.13
C TYR A 167 -3.29 -14.35 -16.61
N ASP A 168 -2.33 -13.55 -16.14
CA ASP A 168 -2.11 -13.31 -14.72
C ASP A 168 -3.09 -12.24 -14.18
N LEU A 169 -4.30 -12.69 -13.82
CA LEU A 169 -5.29 -11.80 -13.21
C LEU A 169 -4.81 -11.27 -11.84
N GLY A 170 -3.99 -12.03 -11.13
CA GLY A 170 -3.43 -11.57 -9.86
C GLY A 170 -2.71 -10.24 -10.01
N LYS A 171 -1.87 -10.10 -11.03
CA LYS A 171 -1.15 -8.85 -11.31
C LYS A 171 -2.05 -7.72 -11.81
N LEU A 172 -3.14 -8.05 -12.51
CA LEU A 172 -4.10 -7.06 -13.01
C LEU A 172 -4.97 -6.50 -11.85
N PHE A 173 -5.44 -7.36 -10.95
CA PHE A 173 -6.29 -6.97 -9.84
C PHE A 173 -5.51 -6.34 -8.69
N THR A 174 -4.21 -6.59 -8.58
CA THR A 174 -3.35 -5.94 -7.57
C THR A 174 -3.27 -4.43 -7.87
N GLY A 175 -3.71 -3.63 -6.90
CA GLY A 175 -3.75 -2.17 -7.01
C GLY A 175 -4.98 -1.62 -7.76
N SER A 176 -5.97 -2.46 -8.09
CA SER A 176 -7.17 -2.03 -8.82
C SER A 176 -8.21 -1.28 -7.97
N LEU A 177 -8.07 -1.20 -6.65
CA LEU A 177 -9.01 -0.57 -5.71
C LEU A 177 -10.47 -1.04 -5.85
N GLY A 178 -10.67 -2.29 -6.31
CA GLY A 178 -11.99 -2.86 -6.50
C GLY A 178 -12.75 -2.32 -7.72
N THR A 179 -12.08 -1.65 -8.65
CA THR A 179 -12.72 -1.11 -9.87
C THR A 179 -12.91 -2.13 -10.98
N LEU A 180 -12.29 -3.30 -10.90
CA LEU A 180 -12.39 -4.38 -11.89
C LEU A 180 -13.27 -5.56 -11.44
N GLY A 181 -13.58 -5.63 -10.13
CA GLY A 181 -14.33 -6.71 -9.52
C GLY A 181 -13.96 -6.89 -8.05
N LEU A 182 -14.62 -7.83 -7.38
CA LEU A 182 -14.34 -8.23 -6.00
C LEU A 182 -13.22 -9.27 -5.99
N ILE A 183 -12.18 -9.05 -5.19
CA ILE A 183 -11.23 -10.10 -4.81
C ILE A 183 -11.89 -10.94 -3.72
N ALA A 184 -12.10 -12.24 -3.98
CA ALA A 184 -12.79 -13.14 -3.07
C ALA A 184 -11.84 -14.09 -2.33
N GLU A 185 -10.80 -14.58 -3.01
CA GLU A 185 -9.78 -15.44 -2.41
C GLU A 185 -8.40 -15.11 -2.96
N VAL A 186 -7.37 -15.35 -2.16
CA VAL A 186 -5.96 -15.12 -2.50
C VAL A 186 -5.11 -16.31 -2.09
N THR A 187 -4.09 -16.60 -2.91
CA THR A 187 -3.06 -17.61 -2.62
C THR A 187 -1.71 -16.93 -2.66
N PHE A 188 -0.95 -17.03 -1.58
CA PHE A 188 0.36 -16.42 -1.46
C PHE A 188 1.49 -17.44 -1.37
N ARG A 189 2.63 -17.07 -1.92
CA ARG A 189 3.91 -17.67 -1.60
C ARG A 189 4.39 -17.11 -0.25
N LEU A 190 4.81 -18.01 0.63
CA LEU A 190 5.31 -17.71 1.97
C LEU A 190 6.83 -17.74 2.03
N HIS A 191 7.35 -17.27 3.15
CA HIS A 191 8.76 -17.38 3.50
C HIS A 191 8.92 -18.02 4.89
N PRO A 192 10.03 -18.73 5.17
CA PRO A 192 10.39 -19.06 6.53
C PRO A 192 10.51 -17.79 7.37
N ARG A 193 10.02 -17.83 8.61
CA ARG A 193 10.16 -16.72 9.55
C ARG A 193 11.65 -16.54 9.87
N PRO A 194 12.22 -15.33 9.74
CA PRO A 194 13.60 -15.10 10.14
C PRO A 194 13.72 -15.30 11.65
N THR A 195 14.78 -16.03 12.07
CA THR A 195 15.05 -16.31 13.48
C THR A 195 15.85 -15.20 14.16
N SER A 196 16.43 -14.31 13.36
CA SER A 196 17.25 -13.22 13.87
C SER A 196 17.12 -11.98 12.98
N ARG A 197 16.93 -10.84 13.62
CA ARG A 197 16.91 -9.50 13.03
C ARG A 197 17.83 -8.59 13.82
N THR A 198 18.54 -7.74 13.11
CA THR A 198 19.28 -6.61 13.66
C THR A 198 19.45 -5.56 12.56
N GLY A 199 20.16 -4.48 12.83
CA GLY A 199 20.34 -3.44 11.82
C GLY A 199 21.29 -2.35 12.28
N ALA A 200 21.22 -1.24 11.57
CA ALA A 200 21.92 -0.02 11.89
C ALA A 200 21.02 1.20 11.67
N THR A 201 21.21 2.21 12.47
CA THR A 201 20.68 3.56 12.22
C THR A 201 21.80 4.49 11.82
N LEU A 202 21.46 5.54 11.06
CA LEU A 202 22.38 6.59 10.66
C LEU A 202 21.65 7.92 10.79
N ASP A 203 22.18 8.83 11.58
CA ASP A 203 21.70 10.21 11.63
C ASP A 203 22.27 11.01 10.46
N LEU A 204 21.43 11.84 9.84
CA LEU A 204 21.69 12.48 8.55
C LEU A 204 21.45 13.98 8.65
N GLU A 205 22.39 14.76 8.12
CA GLU A 205 22.29 16.22 8.06
C GLU A 205 21.61 16.72 6.79
N SER A 206 21.57 15.90 5.73
CA SER A 206 20.97 16.32 4.43
C SER A 206 20.37 15.15 3.63
N PRO A 207 19.39 15.44 2.76
CA PRO A 207 18.82 14.45 1.84
C PRO A 207 19.85 13.86 0.88
N GLU A 208 20.88 14.62 0.53
CA GLU A 208 21.97 14.16 -0.35
C GLU A 208 22.76 13.04 0.31
N LEU A 209 23.12 13.19 1.60
CA LEU A 209 23.79 12.13 2.37
C LEU A 209 22.90 10.91 2.50
N ALA A 210 21.58 11.09 2.72
CA ALA A 210 20.62 9.98 2.75
C ALA A 210 20.61 9.20 1.42
N CYS A 211 20.60 9.91 0.31
CA CYS A 211 20.61 9.30 -1.03
C CYS A 211 21.92 8.54 -1.29
N GLN A 212 23.06 9.14 -0.94
CA GLN A 212 24.38 8.52 -1.10
C GLN A 212 24.53 7.27 -0.22
N ALA A 213 24.12 7.33 1.06
CA ALA A 213 24.13 6.20 1.96
C ALA A 213 23.24 5.05 1.46
N ALA A 214 22.02 5.36 1.01
CA ALA A 214 21.11 4.36 0.45
C ALA A 214 21.66 3.70 -0.81
N GLN A 215 22.33 4.46 -1.69
CA GLN A 215 22.99 3.91 -2.88
C GLN A 215 24.19 3.04 -2.52
N ALA A 216 25.04 3.48 -1.57
CA ALA A 216 26.18 2.68 -1.10
C ALA A 216 25.72 1.31 -0.57
N LEU A 217 24.64 1.30 0.25
CA LEU A 217 24.05 0.04 0.74
C LEU A 217 23.47 -0.82 -0.38
N SER A 218 22.76 -0.20 -1.33
CA SER A 218 22.15 -0.94 -2.47
C SER A 218 23.19 -1.56 -3.41
N HIS A 219 24.38 -0.97 -3.51
CA HIS A 219 25.50 -1.50 -4.33
C HIS A 219 26.46 -2.40 -3.54
N SER A 220 26.23 -2.61 -2.25
CA SER A 220 27.07 -3.46 -1.41
C SER A 220 26.72 -4.95 -1.55
N GLN A 221 27.48 -5.81 -0.85
CA GLN A 221 27.16 -7.23 -0.71
C GLN A 221 26.12 -7.50 0.39
N LEU A 222 25.67 -6.46 1.09
CA LEU A 222 24.62 -6.55 2.08
C LEU A 222 23.28 -6.77 1.40
N ALA A 223 22.43 -7.58 2.02
CA ALA A 223 21.09 -7.89 1.53
C ALA A 223 20.06 -7.36 2.55
N PRO A 224 19.82 -6.04 2.62
CA PRO A 224 18.89 -5.48 3.59
C PRO A 224 17.47 -5.98 3.36
N ALA A 225 16.78 -6.29 4.46
CA ALA A 225 15.35 -6.59 4.43
C ALA A 225 14.52 -5.31 4.31
N ALA A 226 14.99 -4.23 4.96
CA ALA A 226 14.40 -2.91 4.90
C ALA A 226 15.49 -1.83 4.87
N LEU A 227 15.19 -0.72 4.22
CA LEU A 227 16.02 0.48 4.19
C LEU A 227 15.07 1.70 4.20
N GLU A 228 14.88 2.24 5.40
CA GLU A 228 13.84 3.23 5.68
C GLU A 228 14.43 4.58 6.01
N LEU A 229 13.78 5.63 5.56
CA LEU A 229 14.11 7.01 5.83
C LEU A 229 13.00 7.68 6.64
N GLN A 230 13.38 8.46 7.64
CA GLN A 230 12.49 9.32 8.39
C GLN A 230 13.06 10.73 8.47
N TRP A 231 12.19 11.73 8.25
CA TRP A 231 12.49 13.14 8.44
C TRP A 231 11.26 13.82 9.07
N PRO A 232 11.22 13.96 10.41
CA PRO A 232 10.04 14.44 11.12
C PRO A 232 9.64 15.87 10.74
N ASP A 233 10.64 16.73 10.53
CA ASP A 233 10.48 18.10 10.07
C ASP A 233 11.75 18.55 9.32
N ARG A 234 11.66 19.68 8.59
CA ARG A 234 12.77 20.18 7.78
C ARG A 234 13.94 20.71 8.61
N SER A 235 13.68 21.21 9.83
CA SER A 235 14.70 21.81 10.69
C SER A 235 15.48 20.76 11.49
N GLY A 236 14.94 19.55 11.59
CA GLY A 236 15.51 18.43 12.32
C GLY A 236 16.48 17.60 11.47
N GLN A 237 17.13 16.66 12.14
CA GLN A 237 17.96 15.65 11.49
C GLN A 237 17.09 14.56 10.88
N GLY A 238 17.50 14.08 9.70
CA GLY A 238 16.96 12.85 9.12
C GLY A 238 17.58 11.63 9.77
N ARG A 239 16.91 10.49 9.65
CA ARG A 239 17.43 9.21 10.11
C ARG A 239 17.16 8.11 9.11
N LEU A 240 18.19 7.32 8.80
CA LEU A 240 18.09 6.11 7.99
C LEU A 240 18.11 4.90 8.91
N LEU A 241 17.24 3.94 8.66
CA LEU A 241 17.22 2.61 9.27
C LEU A 241 17.52 1.57 8.22
N LEU A 242 18.53 0.75 8.47
CA LEU A 242 18.78 -0.49 7.74
C LEU A 242 18.45 -1.67 8.63
N VAL A 243 17.76 -2.66 8.08
CA VAL A 243 17.47 -3.93 8.75
C VAL A 243 18.00 -5.10 7.92
N VAL A 244 18.67 -6.03 8.58
CA VAL A 244 19.10 -7.30 8.02
C VAL A 244 18.42 -8.46 8.75
N GLU A 245 18.10 -9.50 8.01
CA GLU A 245 17.44 -10.71 8.49
C GLU A 245 18.16 -11.96 8.01
N ALA A 246 18.24 -12.97 8.88
CA ALA A 246 18.72 -14.30 8.47
C ALA A 246 17.91 -15.41 9.16
N PRO A 247 17.75 -16.57 8.50
CA PRO A 247 17.14 -17.76 9.10
C PRO A 247 18.00 -18.37 10.20
N ARG A 248 19.33 -18.15 10.16
CA ARG A 248 20.29 -18.65 11.15
C ARG A 248 21.52 -17.76 11.18
N GLY A 249 21.82 -17.13 12.32
CA GLY A 249 23.08 -16.44 12.61
C GLY A 249 23.57 -15.43 11.56
N GLY A 250 24.70 -14.80 11.83
CA GLY A 250 25.39 -13.93 10.86
C GLY A 250 24.82 -12.51 10.68
N VAL A 251 23.63 -12.21 11.21
CA VAL A 251 23.02 -10.87 11.08
C VAL A 251 23.83 -9.78 11.78
N THR A 252 24.44 -10.09 12.92
CA THR A 252 25.22 -9.11 13.67
C THR A 252 26.47 -8.67 12.92
N GLU A 253 27.14 -9.60 12.20
CA GLU A 253 28.29 -9.24 11.37
C GLU A 253 27.88 -8.38 10.19
N GLN A 254 26.79 -8.73 9.50
CA GLN A 254 26.23 -7.91 8.42
C GLN A 254 25.85 -6.51 8.90
N ALA A 255 25.27 -6.39 10.11
CA ALA A 255 24.93 -5.08 10.66
C ALA A 255 26.19 -4.26 11.03
N ARG A 256 27.25 -4.89 11.54
CA ARG A 256 28.55 -4.23 11.74
C ARG A 256 29.19 -3.78 10.43
N ASP A 257 29.09 -4.59 9.37
CA ASP A 257 29.55 -4.21 8.04
C ASP A 257 28.76 -3.01 7.51
N ALA A 258 27.45 -2.97 7.78
CA ALA A 258 26.61 -1.84 7.43
C ALA A 258 27.03 -0.56 8.18
N VAL A 259 27.29 -0.64 9.49
CA VAL A 259 27.80 0.50 10.27
C VAL A 259 29.10 1.04 9.66
N ARG A 260 30.10 0.15 9.40
CA ARG A 260 31.37 0.56 8.75
C ARG A 260 31.15 1.23 7.38
N LEU A 261 30.21 0.71 6.58
CA LEU A 261 29.88 1.28 5.28
C LEU A 261 29.22 2.67 5.39
N LEU A 262 28.48 2.91 6.47
CA LEU A 262 27.72 4.13 6.68
C LEU A 262 28.52 5.26 7.35
N GLU A 263 29.64 4.95 8.06
CA GLU A 263 30.50 5.93 8.75
C GLU A 263 30.85 7.18 7.91
N PRO A 264 31.09 7.10 6.58
CA PRO A 264 31.41 8.29 5.77
C PRO A 264 30.22 9.26 5.61
N TYR A 265 29.00 8.87 5.93
CA TYR A 265 27.78 9.64 5.68
C TYR A 265 27.19 10.28 6.93
N GLY A 266 27.63 9.87 8.14
CA GLY A 266 27.16 10.39 9.39
C GLY A 266 27.43 9.44 10.57
N GLU A 267 26.82 9.72 11.71
CA GLU A 267 26.94 8.90 12.92
C GLU A 267 26.05 7.65 12.79
N ALA A 268 26.70 6.50 12.63
CA ALA A 268 26.02 5.22 12.45
C ALA A 268 26.10 4.39 13.71
N GLU A 269 24.96 3.83 14.16
CA GLU A 269 24.85 3.01 15.36
C GLU A 269 24.27 1.62 15.02
N LEU A 270 24.80 0.60 15.72
CA LEU A 270 24.27 -0.75 15.66
C LEU A 270 22.97 -0.85 16.47
N ILE A 271 21.94 -1.44 15.89
CA ILE A 271 20.73 -1.80 16.62
C ILE A 271 20.95 -3.14 17.32
N GLU A 272 20.72 -3.16 18.63
CA GLU A 272 20.82 -4.40 19.41
C GLU A 272 19.81 -5.46 18.92
N PRO A 273 20.22 -6.74 18.93
CA PRO A 273 19.30 -7.84 18.61
C PRO A 273 18.05 -7.79 19.52
N GLY A 274 16.86 -7.84 18.92
CA GLY A 274 15.58 -7.72 19.61
C GLY A 274 14.96 -6.30 19.56
N ALA A 275 15.74 -5.26 19.30
CA ALA A 275 15.21 -3.91 19.11
C ALA A 275 14.81 -3.62 17.64
N ALA A 276 15.24 -4.47 16.70
CA ALA A 276 14.99 -4.24 15.26
C ALA A 276 13.50 -4.32 14.87
N GLU A 277 12.70 -5.14 15.54
CA GLU A 277 11.25 -5.24 15.29
C GLU A 277 10.55 -3.93 15.67
N THR A 278 10.80 -3.42 16.87
CA THR A 278 10.28 -2.13 17.33
C THR A 278 10.77 -0.97 16.44
N ALA A 279 12.03 -1.03 15.98
CA ALA A 279 12.55 -0.04 15.05
C ALA A 279 11.78 -0.09 13.71
N ILE A 280 11.57 -1.26 13.10
CA ILE A 280 10.79 -1.40 11.87
C ILE A 280 9.38 -0.83 12.06
N GLU A 281 8.69 -1.18 13.15
CA GLU A 281 7.35 -0.68 13.46
C GLU A 281 7.33 0.85 13.53
N GLY A 282 8.30 1.46 14.21
CA GLY A 282 8.44 2.91 14.31
C GLY A 282 8.64 3.60 12.95
N TYR A 283 9.30 2.96 12.00
CA TYR A 283 9.52 3.49 10.66
C TYR A 283 8.40 3.13 9.66
N SER A 284 7.62 2.07 9.93
CA SER A 284 6.52 1.63 9.07
C SER A 284 5.34 2.59 9.09
N ALA A 285 5.07 3.25 10.22
CA ALA A 285 3.95 4.17 10.38
C ALA A 285 3.97 5.27 9.32
N ARG A 286 2.80 5.65 8.82
CA ARG A 286 2.69 6.75 7.86
C ARG A 286 3.02 8.09 8.53
N PRO A 287 3.66 9.04 7.83
CA PRO A 287 4.04 10.31 8.43
C PRO A 287 2.83 11.12 8.94
N TRP A 288 1.66 10.95 8.35
CA TRP A 288 0.43 11.61 8.80
C TRP A 288 -0.18 11.05 10.09
N GLN A 289 0.34 9.93 10.60
CA GLN A 289 -0.04 9.37 11.91
C GLN A 289 0.72 10.02 13.08
N GLY A 290 1.78 10.79 12.82
CA GLY A 290 2.63 11.38 13.84
C GLY A 290 2.96 12.87 13.63
N ILE A 291 2.29 13.56 12.68
CA ILE A 291 2.45 15.00 12.52
C ILE A 291 1.42 15.74 13.38
N ASP A 292 1.90 16.49 14.36
CA ASP A 292 1.07 17.33 15.23
C ASP A 292 0.72 18.65 14.55
N GLY A 293 -0.32 19.32 15.03
CA GLY A 293 -0.72 20.65 14.60
C GLY A 293 -2.19 20.75 14.19
N ASP A 294 -2.66 21.98 14.06
CA ASP A 294 -4.00 22.32 13.64
C ASP A 294 -4.10 22.42 12.12
N GLY A 295 -5.32 22.32 11.61
CA GLY A 295 -5.62 22.47 10.19
C GLY A 295 -5.71 21.15 9.43
N PRO A 296 -6.08 21.24 8.13
CA PRO A 296 -6.26 20.08 7.29
C PRO A 296 -4.93 19.35 7.04
N LEU A 297 -5.05 18.04 6.81
CA LEU A 297 -3.93 17.12 6.63
C LEU A 297 -4.02 16.46 5.25
N LEU A 298 -2.90 16.48 4.52
CA LEU A 298 -2.68 15.72 3.30
C LEU A 298 -1.60 14.67 3.51
N GLY A 299 -1.93 13.42 3.25
CA GLY A 299 -0.97 12.31 3.13
C GLY A 299 -0.74 11.97 1.67
N ALA A 300 0.49 12.10 1.20
CA ALA A 300 0.87 11.85 -0.18
C ALA A 300 1.97 10.79 -0.30
N LYS A 301 2.03 10.13 -1.46
CA LYS A 301 3.08 9.18 -1.83
C LYS A 301 3.79 9.68 -3.08
N ALA A 302 5.06 9.99 -2.94
CA ALA A 302 5.99 10.24 -4.05
C ALA A 302 6.70 8.95 -4.45
N ALA A 303 6.95 8.77 -5.74
CA ALA A 303 7.79 7.71 -6.27
C ALA A 303 8.72 8.28 -7.34
N CYS A 304 10.01 7.95 -7.26
CA CYS A 304 11.05 8.36 -8.19
C CYS A 304 12.09 7.23 -8.33
N VAL A 305 13.02 7.36 -9.26
CA VAL A 305 14.20 6.48 -9.25
C VAL A 305 15.04 6.77 -8.01
N PRO A 306 15.67 5.76 -7.36
CA PRO A 306 16.39 5.96 -6.10
C PRO A 306 17.46 7.07 -6.12
N THR A 307 18.08 7.34 -7.29
CA THR A 307 19.06 8.42 -7.47
C THR A 307 18.46 9.82 -7.36
N GLU A 308 17.15 9.98 -7.55
CA GLU A 308 16.43 11.24 -7.43
C GLU A 308 15.80 11.46 -6.04
N LEU A 309 16.06 10.56 -5.07
CA LEU A 309 15.45 10.61 -3.75
C LEU A 309 15.72 11.96 -3.04
N ALA A 310 16.94 12.45 -3.06
CA ALA A 310 17.30 13.72 -2.44
C ALA A 310 16.52 14.90 -3.03
N GLY A 311 16.49 14.99 -4.36
CA GLY A 311 15.74 16.02 -5.07
C GLY A 311 14.24 15.93 -4.83
N ALA A 312 13.69 14.72 -4.75
CA ALA A 312 12.29 14.51 -4.44
C ALA A 312 11.91 15.00 -3.03
N ILE A 313 12.76 14.75 -2.03
CA ILE A 313 12.59 15.25 -0.66
C ILE A 313 12.62 16.79 -0.64
N GLN A 314 13.61 17.40 -1.32
CA GLN A 314 13.75 18.84 -1.40
C GLN A 314 12.56 19.51 -2.10
N ASP A 315 12.03 18.91 -3.17
CA ASP A 315 10.86 19.41 -3.88
C ASP A 315 9.61 19.38 -3.02
N LEU A 316 9.41 18.31 -2.22
CA LEU A 316 8.31 18.22 -1.27
C LEU A 316 8.39 19.30 -0.20
N TRP A 317 9.56 19.54 0.39
CA TRP A 317 9.76 20.61 1.37
C TRP A 317 9.58 22.00 0.77
N ALA A 318 10.18 22.26 -0.38
CA ALA A 318 10.08 23.56 -1.02
C ALA A 318 8.63 23.93 -1.34
N SER A 319 7.84 22.95 -1.79
CA SER A 319 6.40 23.16 -2.07
C SER A 319 5.59 23.36 -0.79
N ALA A 320 5.92 22.65 0.30
CA ALA A 320 5.29 22.86 1.60
C ALA A 320 5.59 24.26 2.16
N ASP A 321 6.86 24.67 2.17
CA ASP A 321 7.31 25.98 2.68
C ASP A 321 6.69 27.13 1.89
N ALA A 322 6.66 27.04 0.55
CA ALA A 322 6.08 28.07 -0.31
C ALA A 322 4.60 28.32 -0.01
N ASN A 323 3.91 27.33 0.56
CA ASN A 323 2.49 27.39 0.90
C ASN A 323 2.22 27.43 2.43
N GLY A 324 3.28 27.66 3.25
CA GLY A 324 3.15 27.80 4.70
C GLY A 324 2.68 26.53 5.43
N LEU A 325 3.06 25.35 4.94
CA LEU A 325 2.67 24.07 5.50
C LEU A 325 3.83 23.39 6.24
N ALA A 326 3.52 22.72 7.34
CA ALA A 326 4.44 21.79 7.98
C ALA A 326 4.52 20.50 7.13
N ALA A 327 5.73 19.93 7.01
CA ALA A 327 5.96 18.70 6.29
C ALA A 327 6.75 17.69 7.13
N SER A 328 6.27 16.44 7.19
CA SER A 328 6.96 15.29 7.74
C SER A 328 7.10 14.22 6.65
N LEU A 329 8.28 13.61 6.55
CA LEU A 329 8.59 12.64 5.50
C LEU A 329 9.01 11.30 6.10
N ARG A 330 8.59 10.21 5.48
CA ARG A 330 9.09 8.84 5.70
C ARG A 330 9.14 8.11 4.37
N GLY A 331 9.99 7.09 4.27
CA GLY A 331 10.00 6.38 3.00
C GLY A 331 10.95 5.21 2.93
N HIS A 332 10.80 4.47 1.86
CA HIS A 332 11.59 3.30 1.50
C HIS A 332 12.73 3.75 0.60
N ALA A 333 13.87 4.12 1.21
CA ALA A 333 15.00 4.75 0.52
C ALA A 333 15.56 3.86 -0.59
N GLY A 334 15.61 2.53 -0.38
CA GLY A 334 16.14 1.58 -1.35
C GLY A 334 15.32 1.41 -2.63
N VAL A 335 14.07 1.91 -2.66
CA VAL A 335 13.18 1.80 -3.82
C VAL A 335 12.61 3.15 -4.30
N GLY A 336 13.11 4.26 -3.75
CA GLY A 336 12.72 5.61 -4.20
C GLY A 336 11.25 5.97 -3.92
N VAL A 337 10.67 5.48 -2.81
CA VAL A 337 9.31 5.81 -2.39
C VAL A 337 9.36 6.65 -1.13
N THR A 338 8.74 7.83 -1.17
CA THR A 338 8.61 8.73 -0.02
C THR A 338 7.14 9.00 0.27
N TYR A 339 6.74 8.89 1.53
CA TYR A 339 5.45 9.34 2.02
C TYR A 339 5.64 10.71 2.66
N ALA A 340 4.78 11.66 2.33
CA ALA A 340 4.77 13.00 2.88
C ALA A 340 3.45 13.26 3.61
N ALA A 341 3.54 13.82 4.80
CA ALA A 341 2.42 14.46 5.47
C ALA A 341 2.60 15.97 5.34
N LEU A 342 1.60 16.66 4.81
CA LEU A 342 1.53 18.12 4.77
C LEU A 342 0.37 18.57 5.65
N ARG A 343 0.62 19.51 6.55
CA ARG A 343 -0.38 19.98 7.51
C ARG A 343 -0.34 21.51 7.65
N GLY A 344 -1.51 22.10 7.84
CA GLY A 344 -1.68 23.54 8.08
C GLY A 344 -2.40 24.23 6.93
N GLY A 345 -2.52 25.58 7.04
CA GLY A 345 -3.20 26.36 6.04
C GLY A 345 -4.69 26.01 5.88
N ASP A 346 -5.16 26.08 4.66
CA ASP A 346 -6.51 25.67 4.24
C ASP A 346 -6.42 24.62 3.11
N ALA A 347 -7.57 24.17 2.60
CA ALA A 347 -7.62 23.25 1.47
C ALA A 347 -6.96 23.82 0.20
N GLY A 348 -6.97 25.13 0.01
CA GLY A 348 -6.33 25.80 -1.12
C GLY A 348 -4.79 25.72 -1.04
N ALA A 349 -4.22 25.93 0.16
CA ALA A 349 -2.79 25.80 0.41
C ALA A 349 -2.31 24.37 0.18
N LEU A 350 -3.08 23.36 0.64
CA LEU A 350 -2.78 21.94 0.37
C LEU A 350 -2.81 21.62 -1.12
N VAL A 351 -3.80 22.14 -1.85
CA VAL A 351 -3.91 21.96 -3.32
C VAL A 351 -2.69 22.55 -4.01
N ALA A 352 -2.35 23.81 -3.69
CA ALA A 352 -1.23 24.52 -4.32
C ALA A 352 0.09 23.80 -4.07
N ALA A 353 0.38 23.40 -2.81
CA ALA A 353 1.58 22.66 -2.46
C ALA A 353 1.66 21.31 -3.17
N PHE A 354 0.55 20.59 -3.26
CA PHE A 354 0.49 19.27 -3.90
C PHE A 354 0.72 19.35 -5.41
N GLU A 355 0.08 20.30 -6.10
CA GLU A 355 0.24 20.48 -7.54
C GLU A 355 1.66 20.96 -7.88
N GLU A 356 2.22 21.89 -7.10
CA GLU A 356 3.61 22.32 -7.26
C GLU A 356 4.60 21.16 -7.05
N ALA A 357 4.44 20.38 -5.98
CA ALA A 357 5.28 19.21 -5.72
C ALA A 357 5.14 18.17 -6.83
N ARG A 358 3.93 17.94 -7.33
CA ARG A 358 3.66 17.02 -8.45
C ARG A 358 4.39 17.44 -9.72
N GLU A 359 4.34 18.73 -10.07
CA GLU A 359 5.03 19.25 -11.25
C GLU A 359 6.56 19.13 -11.12
N ARG A 360 7.11 19.44 -9.94
CA ARG A 360 8.55 19.31 -9.68
C ARG A 360 9.00 17.85 -9.79
N LEU A 361 8.27 16.92 -9.16
CA LEU A 361 8.56 15.48 -9.23
C LEU A 361 8.42 14.93 -10.66
N ALA A 362 7.44 15.38 -11.44
CA ALA A 362 7.28 14.97 -12.82
C ALA A 362 8.48 15.36 -13.69
N LYS A 363 9.12 16.51 -13.45
CA LYS A 363 10.38 16.94 -14.13
C LYS A 363 11.56 16.02 -13.83
N ARG A 364 11.51 15.29 -12.69
CA ARG A 364 12.47 14.25 -12.30
C ARG A 364 12.09 12.85 -12.79
N GLY A 365 11.01 12.72 -13.57
CA GLY A 365 10.47 11.42 -13.98
C GLY A 365 9.76 10.67 -12.85
N GLY A 366 9.42 11.38 -11.77
CA GLY A 366 8.69 10.84 -10.62
C GLY A 366 7.18 11.08 -10.72
N SER A 367 6.46 10.66 -9.68
CA SER A 367 5.02 10.84 -9.54
C SER A 367 4.63 11.19 -8.10
N LEU A 368 3.50 11.86 -7.92
CA LEU A 368 2.91 12.16 -6.62
C LEU A 368 1.42 11.82 -6.63
N VAL A 369 0.98 11.02 -5.67
CA VAL A 369 -0.40 10.57 -5.48
C VAL A 369 -0.86 10.96 -4.08
N ALA A 370 -2.06 11.54 -3.95
CA ALA A 370 -2.66 11.77 -2.64
C ALA A 370 -3.33 10.48 -2.16
N LEU A 371 -2.96 10.00 -0.96
CA LEU A 371 -3.54 8.82 -0.34
C LEU A 371 -4.59 9.19 0.71
N GLN A 372 -4.31 10.21 1.52
CA GLN A 372 -5.23 10.74 2.50
C GLN A 372 -5.38 12.24 2.30
N ALA A 373 -6.61 12.70 2.17
CA ALA A 373 -6.89 14.12 1.99
C ALA A 373 -8.31 14.47 2.46
N PRO A 374 -8.56 15.72 2.86
CA PRO A 374 -9.92 16.19 3.14
C PRO A 374 -10.80 16.11 1.89
N PRO A 375 -12.13 15.94 2.04
CA PRO A 375 -13.04 15.90 0.91
C PRO A 375 -12.94 17.15 0.01
N GLU A 376 -12.74 18.33 0.58
CA GLU A 376 -12.60 19.59 -0.14
C GLU A 376 -11.36 19.63 -1.05
N PHE A 377 -10.30 18.96 -0.66
CA PHE A 377 -9.11 18.76 -1.49
C PHE A 377 -9.43 17.87 -2.70
N LYS A 378 -10.05 16.70 -2.46
CA LYS A 378 -10.37 15.73 -3.51
C LYS A 378 -11.41 16.22 -4.52
N GLN A 379 -12.21 17.21 -4.17
CA GLN A 379 -13.13 17.90 -5.10
C GLN A 379 -12.43 18.81 -6.11
N ARG A 380 -11.18 19.21 -5.81
CA ARG A 380 -10.39 20.16 -6.62
C ARG A 380 -9.25 19.50 -7.39
N VAL A 381 -8.81 18.34 -6.97
CA VAL A 381 -7.62 17.68 -7.50
C VAL A 381 -7.90 16.20 -7.79
N ASP A 382 -7.52 15.74 -8.99
CA ASP A 382 -7.38 14.29 -9.23
C ASP A 382 -6.20 13.78 -8.41
N VAL A 383 -6.49 12.89 -7.45
CA VAL A 383 -5.47 12.37 -6.51
C VAL A 383 -4.37 11.57 -7.22
N TRP A 384 -4.65 11.02 -8.40
CA TRP A 384 -3.71 10.17 -9.16
C TRP A 384 -2.77 10.96 -10.06
N GLY A 385 -3.25 12.06 -10.62
CA GLY A 385 -2.53 12.84 -11.63
C GLY A 385 -2.65 12.29 -13.05
N PRO A 386 -1.83 12.80 -13.98
CA PRO A 386 -1.96 12.47 -15.41
C PRO A 386 -1.64 11.00 -15.68
N VAL A 387 -2.47 10.35 -16.49
CA VAL A 387 -2.35 8.90 -16.82
C VAL A 387 -1.34 8.63 -17.95
N GLY A 388 -1.04 9.61 -18.77
CA GLY A 388 -0.19 9.44 -19.95
C GLY A 388 -0.78 8.50 -21.01
N ASP A 389 0.09 7.84 -21.77
CA ASP A 389 -0.31 7.01 -22.92
C ASP A 389 -1.06 5.72 -22.55
N ALA A 390 -0.99 5.31 -21.27
CA ALA A 390 -1.66 4.11 -20.78
C ALA A 390 -3.18 4.26 -20.65
N ALA A 391 -3.72 5.50 -20.63
CA ALA A 391 -5.13 5.80 -20.37
C ALA A 391 -6.09 5.00 -21.27
N GLY A 392 -5.80 4.93 -22.57
CA GLY A 392 -6.64 4.21 -23.53
C GLY A 392 -6.68 2.70 -23.26
N LEU A 393 -5.56 2.11 -22.85
CA LEU A 393 -5.50 0.69 -22.49
C LEU A 393 -6.28 0.42 -21.19
N MET A 394 -6.09 1.26 -20.18
CA MET A 394 -6.77 1.12 -18.88
C MET A 394 -8.29 1.20 -19.03
N ARG A 395 -8.82 2.13 -19.86
CA ARG A 395 -10.25 2.22 -20.15
C ARG A 395 -10.78 0.96 -20.83
N ARG A 396 -10.09 0.44 -21.86
CA ARG A 396 -10.49 -0.81 -22.51
C ARG A 396 -10.50 -2.01 -21.55
N VAL A 397 -9.56 -2.06 -20.61
CA VAL A 397 -9.56 -3.08 -19.57
C VAL A 397 -10.78 -2.91 -18.65
N LYS A 398 -11.07 -1.71 -18.18
CA LYS A 398 -12.27 -1.42 -17.39
C LYS A 398 -13.54 -1.81 -18.12
N GLU A 399 -13.71 -1.38 -19.36
CA GLU A 399 -14.87 -1.70 -20.22
C GLU A 399 -15.04 -3.21 -20.45
N ARG A 400 -13.94 -3.97 -20.46
CA ARG A 400 -14.00 -5.43 -20.61
C ARG A 400 -14.43 -6.15 -19.34
N PHE A 401 -14.01 -5.67 -18.16
CA PHE A 401 -14.28 -6.31 -16.86
C PHE A 401 -15.56 -5.79 -16.21
N ASP A 402 -15.94 -4.57 -16.49
CA ASP A 402 -17.08 -3.88 -15.90
C ASP A 402 -17.71 -2.89 -16.90
N PRO A 403 -18.38 -3.40 -17.96
CA PRO A 403 -18.92 -2.56 -19.03
C PRO A 403 -20.01 -1.59 -18.56
N GLU A 404 -20.75 -1.93 -17.51
CA GLU A 404 -21.86 -1.13 -16.97
C GLU A 404 -21.38 -0.10 -15.92
N GLY A 405 -20.07 -0.09 -15.57
CA GLY A 405 -19.54 0.84 -14.57
C GLY A 405 -20.06 0.60 -13.15
N THR A 406 -20.36 -0.63 -12.80
CA THR A 406 -20.86 -1.05 -11.49
C THR A 406 -19.82 -0.91 -10.39
N MET A 407 -18.56 -1.31 -10.68
CA MET A 407 -17.52 -1.51 -9.68
C MET A 407 -16.74 -0.22 -9.39
N SER A 408 -16.96 0.35 -8.21
CA SER A 408 -16.23 1.51 -7.65
C SER A 408 -15.99 2.65 -8.67
N PRO A 409 -17.03 3.12 -9.41
CA PRO A 409 -16.85 4.04 -10.53
C PRO A 409 -16.23 5.35 -10.10
N GLY A 410 -15.28 5.84 -10.88
CA GLY A 410 -14.60 7.13 -10.66
C GLY A 410 -13.41 7.09 -9.69
N ARG A 411 -13.19 6.00 -8.96
CA ARG A 411 -12.19 5.95 -7.89
C ARG A 411 -10.75 5.82 -8.37
N PHE A 412 -10.55 5.23 -9.53
CA PHE A 412 -9.21 4.92 -10.03
C PHE A 412 -8.68 6.01 -10.98
N VAL A 413 -7.44 5.83 -11.39
CA VAL A 413 -6.72 6.74 -12.28
C VAL A 413 -7.52 6.99 -13.57
N GLY A 414 -7.59 8.26 -14.00
CA GLY A 414 -8.33 8.67 -15.20
C GLY A 414 -9.85 8.59 -15.07
N GLY A 415 -10.39 8.54 -13.85
CA GLY A 415 -11.83 8.48 -13.57
C GLY A 415 -12.46 7.09 -13.81
N ILE A 416 -11.64 6.05 -13.83
CA ILE A 416 -12.07 4.64 -13.95
C ILE A 416 -12.70 4.14 -12.67
#